data_70aa7ad5805cd09c9b1aa7094a93b43a
#
_entry.id   70aa7ad5805cd09c9b1aa7094a93b43a
#
_cell.length_a   1.000
_cell.length_b   1.000
_cell.length_c   1.000
_cell.angle_alpha   90.00
_cell.angle_beta   90.00
_cell.angle_gamma   90.00
#
_symmetry.space_group_name_H-M   'P 1'
#
loop_
_entity.id
_entity.type
_entity.pdbx_description
1 polymer ?
#
loop_
_entity_poly.entity_id
_entity_poly.type
_entity_poly.pdbx_seq_one_letter_code
_entity_poly.pdbx_strand_id
1 'polypeptide(L)'
;EPTAAALAYGLDKGGDGKILVFDLGGGTFDVSLMEIGDGIFEVLATSGNNHLGGDDFDKKIIDWAIAEFKSQTGLDLSGDKTAMQRLKEAAEKAKMELSTVTTSNINLPFITMDGNGQPQHLDLTLSRAKFDDLTADLVEKTMVPSRQALSDAGMGAGDIDKVILVGGSTRIPAVQDAVKKLTGKEPFKGINPDECVAIGAAIQGGVLVGEVKDVVLLDVTPLSLGIETLGGVMTKIVERNTTIPVSRSQVFTTAADNQTSTDIHVLQGEREFARDNKTLGRFSLMDI
;
A
#
# COMPACT_ATOMS: atom_id res chain seq x y z
N GLU A 1 5.37 -6.45 5.74
CA GLU A 1 5.51 -5.21 6.55
C GLU A 1 4.37 -5.07 7.57
N PRO A 2 3.06 -5.23 7.25
CA PRO A 2 1.98 -5.11 8.24
C PRO A 2 2.09 -6.08 9.41
N THR A 3 2.53 -7.32 9.15
CA THR A 3 2.71 -8.33 10.19
C THR A 3 3.86 -7.98 11.14
N ALA A 4 4.95 -7.42 10.61
CA ALA A 4 6.05 -6.92 11.42
C ALA A 4 5.59 -5.75 12.33
N ALA A 5 4.81 -4.82 11.79
CA ALA A 5 4.26 -3.72 12.60
C ALA A 5 3.35 -4.23 13.73
N ALA A 6 2.53 -5.25 13.46
CA ALA A 6 1.69 -5.89 14.47
C ALA A 6 2.52 -6.61 15.55
N LEU A 7 3.62 -7.28 15.18
CA LEU A 7 4.54 -7.89 16.14
C LEU A 7 5.17 -6.83 17.06
N ALA A 8 5.63 -5.73 16.49
CA ALA A 8 6.18 -4.62 17.29
C ALA A 8 5.15 -4.07 18.29
N TYR A 9 3.90 -3.96 17.86
CA TYR A 9 2.81 -3.52 18.72
C TYR A 9 2.48 -4.55 19.81
N GLY A 10 2.29 -5.83 19.44
CA GLY A 10 1.77 -6.86 20.34
C GLY A 10 2.71 -7.22 21.49
N LEU A 11 4.01 -7.25 21.25
CA LEU A 11 5.00 -7.55 22.30
C LEU A 11 5.15 -6.42 23.32
N ASP A 12 4.90 -5.18 22.91
CA ASP A 12 5.08 -4.01 23.80
C ASP A 12 3.86 -3.76 24.71
N LYS A 13 2.66 -4.11 24.27
CA LYS A 13 1.39 -3.71 24.93
C LYS A 13 0.50 -4.85 25.39
N GLY A 14 0.81 -6.12 25.05
CA GLY A 14 0.15 -7.32 25.53
C GLY A 14 -1.38 -7.22 25.59
N GLY A 15 -2.07 -7.44 24.50
CA GLY A 15 -3.53 -7.45 24.51
C GLY A 15 -4.08 -8.21 23.33
N ASP A 16 -4.91 -9.19 23.65
CA ASP A 16 -5.73 -9.88 22.66
C ASP A 16 -6.67 -8.90 21.98
N GLY A 17 -6.98 -9.13 20.73
CA GLY A 17 -7.92 -8.31 19.99
C GLY A 17 -7.71 -8.28 18.49
N LYS A 18 -8.66 -7.67 17.81
CA LYS A 18 -8.67 -7.50 16.36
C LYS A 18 -8.08 -6.15 15.98
N ILE A 19 -7.06 -6.20 15.16
CA ILE A 19 -6.24 -5.04 14.78
C ILE A 19 -6.35 -4.79 13.29
N LEU A 20 -6.54 -3.53 12.92
CA LEU A 20 -6.36 -3.06 11.56
C LEU A 20 -4.99 -2.39 11.46
N VAL A 21 -4.11 -2.92 10.63
CA VAL A 21 -2.82 -2.31 10.27
C VAL A 21 -3.01 -1.61 8.93
N PHE A 22 -2.79 -0.30 8.92
CA PHE A 22 -2.94 0.56 7.75
C PHE A 22 -1.58 1.13 7.41
N ASP A 23 -0.97 0.64 6.34
CA ASP A 23 0.37 0.97 5.91
C ASP A 23 0.34 1.79 4.62
N LEU A 24 0.67 3.08 4.72
CA LEU A 24 0.80 3.98 3.59
C LEU A 24 2.22 4.50 3.52
N GLY A 25 3.03 3.82 2.72
CA GLY A 25 4.42 4.15 2.48
C GLY A 25 4.64 5.21 1.40
N GLY A 26 5.83 5.22 0.81
CA GLY A 26 6.18 6.14 -0.27
C GLY A 26 5.55 5.78 -1.61
N GLY A 27 5.42 4.48 -1.94
CA GLY A 27 4.93 4.01 -3.25
C GLY A 27 3.84 2.96 -3.19
N THR A 28 3.57 2.37 -2.02
CA THR A 28 2.59 1.30 -1.83
C THR A 28 1.65 1.59 -0.67
N PHE A 29 0.46 1.05 -0.77
CA PHE A 29 -0.54 1.04 0.27
C PHE A 29 -0.96 -0.40 0.57
N ASP A 30 -0.86 -0.81 1.83
CA ASP A 30 -1.30 -2.11 2.32
C ASP A 30 -2.19 -1.96 3.55
N VAL A 31 -3.20 -2.80 3.65
CA VAL A 31 -4.09 -2.90 4.81
C VAL A 31 -4.28 -4.36 5.18
N SER A 32 -4.07 -4.67 6.46
CA SER A 32 -4.23 -6.03 6.99
C SER A 32 -5.09 -6.02 8.22
N LEU A 33 -5.99 -6.99 8.29
CA LEU A 33 -6.78 -7.31 9.47
C LEU A 33 -6.17 -8.51 10.14
N MET A 34 -5.91 -8.38 11.42
CA MET A 34 -5.24 -9.41 12.21
C MET A 34 -5.98 -9.65 13.52
N GLU A 35 -5.94 -10.88 13.99
CA GLU A 35 -6.33 -11.24 15.34
C GLU A 35 -5.08 -11.60 16.14
N ILE A 36 -4.97 -11.04 17.34
CA ILE A 36 -3.90 -11.35 18.29
C ILE A 36 -4.52 -11.98 19.51
N GLY A 37 -4.02 -13.14 19.90
CA GLY A 37 -4.44 -13.85 21.11
C GLY A 37 -3.44 -14.91 21.51
N ASP A 38 -3.15 -15.02 22.81
CA ASP A 38 -2.25 -16.03 23.39
C ASP A 38 -0.88 -16.14 22.67
N GLY A 39 -0.32 -15.02 22.20
CA GLY A 39 0.95 -15.00 21.45
C GLY A 39 0.83 -15.41 19.99
N ILE A 40 -0.36 -15.67 19.49
CA ILE A 40 -0.64 -15.98 18.09
C ILE A 40 -1.05 -14.69 17.38
N PHE A 41 -0.40 -14.41 16.25
CA PHE A 41 -0.72 -13.31 15.36
C PHE A 41 -1.24 -13.90 14.05
N GLU A 42 -2.54 -13.86 13.85
CA GLU A 42 -3.20 -14.42 12.69
C GLU A 42 -3.68 -13.31 11.75
N VAL A 43 -3.23 -13.34 10.50
CA VAL A 43 -3.77 -12.47 9.45
C VAL A 43 -5.10 -13.06 8.97
N LEU A 44 -6.17 -12.28 9.09
CA LEU A 44 -7.51 -12.67 8.65
C LEU A 44 -7.75 -12.30 7.19
N ALA A 45 -7.33 -11.11 6.79
CA ALA A 45 -7.41 -10.65 5.42
C ALA A 45 -6.39 -9.54 5.16
N THR A 46 -5.95 -9.44 3.91
CA THR A 46 -5.09 -8.36 3.44
C THR A 46 -5.56 -7.86 2.08
N SER A 47 -5.39 -6.56 1.84
CA SER A 47 -5.68 -5.91 0.56
C SER A 47 -4.74 -4.72 0.41
N GLY A 48 -4.66 -4.13 -0.80
CA GLY A 48 -3.75 -3.00 -1.00
C GLY A 48 -3.76 -2.43 -2.41
N ASN A 49 -2.81 -1.54 -2.65
CA ASN A 49 -2.55 -0.94 -3.95
C ASN A 49 -1.05 -0.65 -4.08
N ASN A 50 -0.36 -1.40 -4.92
CA ASN A 50 1.09 -1.31 -5.14
C ASN A 50 1.52 -0.09 -5.98
N HIS A 51 0.59 0.77 -6.34
CA HIS A 51 0.82 2.00 -7.10
C HIS A 51 0.12 3.19 -6.41
N LEU A 52 0.14 3.22 -5.09
CA LEU A 52 -0.43 4.30 -4.28
C LEU A 52 0.45 4.56 -3.07
N GLY A 53 1.02 5.74 -2.96
CA GLY A 53 1.87 6.11 -1.84
C GLY A 53 2.19 7.60 -1.80
N GLY A 54 3.09 8.00 -0.92
CA GLY A 54 3.52 9.39 -0.71
C GLY A 54 3.98 10.10 -1.96
N ASP A 55 4.60 9.37 -2.92
CA ASP A 55 5.02 9.92 -4.22
C ASP A 55 3.85 10.45 -5.05
N ASP A 56 2.65 9.84 -4.93
CA ASP A 56 1.46 10.33 -5.62
C ASP A 56 0.96 11.63 -5.01
N PHE A 57 1.04 11.78 -3.68
CA PHE A 57 0.73 13.02 -2.99
C PHE A 57 1.70 14.13 -3.38
N ASP A 58 2.99 13.84 -3.47
CA ASP A 58 4.00 14.77 -3.95
C ASP A 58 3.72 15.20 -5.38
N LYS A 59 3.35 14.24 -6.24
CA LYS A 59 2.98 14.52 -7.63
C LYS A 59 1.83 15.52 -7.75
N LYS A 60 0.81 15.43 -6.90
CA LYS A 60 -0.30 16.39 -6.87
C LYS A 60 0.17 17.81 -6.54
N ILE A 61 1.11 17.95 -5.61
CA ILE A 61 1.72 19.26 -5.28
C ILE A 61 2.55 19.77 -6.46
N ILE A 62 3.36 18.92 -7.08
CA ILE A 62 4.17 19.25 -8.23
C ILE A 62 3.30 19.74 -9.40
N ASP A 63 2.28 18.97 -9.74
CA ASP A 63 1.39 19.29 -10.86
C ASP A 63 0.66 20.63 -10.61
N TRP A 64 0.23 20.88 -9.38
CA TRP A 64 -0.36 22.16 -8.97
C TRP A 64 0.65 23.32 -9.08
N ALA A 65 1.86 23.14 -8.57
CA ALA A 65 2.88 24.19 -8.58
C ALA A 65 3.32 24.57 -10.02
N ILE A 66 3.42 23.56 -10.91
CA ILE A 66 3.69 23.81 -12.34
C ILE A 66 2.56 24.63 -12.98
N ALA A 67 1.31 24.27 -12.71
CA ALA A 67 0.15 24.97 -13.24
C ALA A 67 0.08 26.43 -12.76
N GLU A 68 0.31 26.66 -11.46
CA GLU A 68 0.36 28.02 -10.88
C GLU A 68 1.50 28.86 -11.48
N PHE A 69 2.71 28.28 -11.56
CA PHE A 69 3.86 28.97 -12.15
C PHE A 69 3.61 29.31 -13.62
N LYS A 70 3.07 28.38 -14.39
CA LYS A 70 2.72 28.60 -15.79
C LYS A 70 1.65 29.69 -15.96
N SER A 71 0.68 29.72 -15.06
CA SER A 71 -0.36 30.77 -15.05
C SER A 71 0.23 32.16 -14.78
N GLN A 72 1.23 32.27 -13.92
CA GLN A 72 1.85 33.53 -13.53
C GLN A 72 2.90 34.04 -14.54
N THR A 73 3.67 33.13 -15.13
CA THR A 73 4.85 33.47 -15.94
C THR A 73 4.72 33.12 -17.42
N GLY A 74 3.77 32.26 -17.78
CA GLY A 74 3.66 31.69 -19.13
C GLY A 74 4.66 30.56 -19.41
N LEU A 75 5.57 30.23 -18.47
CA LEU A 75 6.65 29.26 -18.65
C LEU A 75 6.24 27.90 -18.08
N ASP A 76 6.68 26.84 -18.76
CA ASP A 76 6.42 25.45 -18.37
C ASP A 76 7.69 24.80 -17.82
N LEU A 77 7.65 24.34 -16.57
CA LEU A 77 8.79 23.71 -15.90
C LEU A 77 8.95 22.22 -16.24
N SER A 78 7.94 21.57 -16.82
CA SER A 78 7.91 20.12 -17.00
C SER A 78 9.05 19.56 -17.87
N GLY A 79 9.62 20.37 -18.75
CA GLY A 79 10.76 20.03 -19.61
C GLY A 79 12.14 20.21 -18.97
N ASP A 80 12.24 20.89 -17.85
CA ASP A 80 13.50 21.17 -17.15
C ASP A 80 13.75 20.16 -16.03
N LYS A 81 14.65 19.21 -16.26
CA LYS A 81 14.95 18.13 -15.28
C LYS A 81 15.48 18.67 -13.96
N THR A 82 16.26 19.75 -13.97
CA THR A 82 16.80 20.35 -12.75
C THR A 82 15.70 21.04 -11.95
N ALA A 83 14.84 21.80 -12.62
CA ALA A 83 13.67 22.41 -11.99
C ALA A 83 12.74 21.34 -11.39
N MET A 84 12.47 20.27 -12.13
CA MET A 84 11.62 19.17 -11.67
C MET A 84 12.19 18.47 -10.45
N GLN A 85 13.50 18.23 -10.39
CA GLN A 85 14.12 17.61 -9.21
C GLN A 85 13.99 18.51 -7.97
N ARG A 86 14.29 19.79 -8.10
CA ARG A 86 14.15 20.78 -7.02
C ARG A 86 12.69 20.90 -6.56
N LEU A 87 11.77 20.87 -7.51
CA LEU A 87 10.34 20.94 -7.21
C LEU A 87 9.86 19.69 -6.48
N LYS A 88 10.37 18.49 -6.86
CA LYS A 88 10.07 17.23 -6.14
C LYS A 88 10.50 17.30 -4.67
N GLU A 89 11.71 17.71 -4.41
CA GLU A 89 12.23 17.86 -3.04
C GLU A 89 11.43 18.88 -2.21
N ALA A 90 11.06 20.01 -2.84
CA ALA A 90 10.26 21.04 -2.18
C ALA A 90 8.81 20.59 -1.94
N ALA A 91 8.22 19.82 -2.85
CA ALA A 91 6.87 19.25 -2.70
C ALA A 91 6.80 18.22 -1.56
N GLU A 92 7.77 17.31 -1.49
CA GLU A 92 7.86 16.35 -0.38
C GLU A 92 8.00 17.07 0.97
N LYS A 93 8.90 18.06 1.03
CA LYS A 93 9.05 18.90 2.24
C LYS A 93 7.74 19.59 2.62
N ALA A 94 7.05 20.20 1.67
CA ALA A 94 5.76 20.85 1.92
C ALA A 94 4.70 19.88 2.41
N LYS A 95 4.61 18.67 1.81
CA LYS A 95 3.74 17.58 2.31
C LYS A 95 4.02 17.25 3.76
N MET A 96 5.29 17.06 4.12
CA MET A 96 5.69 16.76 5.50
C MET A 96 5.32 17.90 6.46
N GLU A 97 5.61 19.14 6.12
CA GLU A 97 5.28 20.32 6.92
C GLU A 97 3.77 20.45 7.14
N LEU A 98 2.96 20.24 6.09
CA LEU A 98 1.50 20.31 6.16
C LEU A 98 0.86 19.23 7.04
N SER A 99 1.60 18.22 7.48
CA SER A 99 1.13 17.30 8.52
C SER A 99 1.07 17.95 9.91
N THR A 100 1.83 19.03 10.15
CA THR A 100 1.90 19.72 11.45
C THR A 100 1.40 21.16 11.41
N VAL A 101 1.68 21.89 10.32
CA VAL A 101 1.25 23.29 10.15
C VAL A 101 0.13 23.40 9.11
N THR A 102 -0.56 24.53 9.10
CA THR A 102 -1.70 24.76 8.19
C THR A 102 -1.30 25.37 6.85
N THR A 103 -0.07 25.85 6.73
CA THR A 103 0.47 26.43 5.49
C THR A 103 1.96 26.09 5.36
N SER A 104 2.41 25.85 4.14
CA SER A 104 3.83 25.68 3.80
C SER A 104 4.18 26.56 2.60
N ASN A 105 5.39 27.12 2.60
CA ASN A 105 5.90 27.94 1.50
C ASN A 105 6.88 27.14 0.63
N ILE A 106 6.59 27.07 -0.66
CA ILE A 106 7.46 26.46 -1.68
C ILE A 106 8.21 27.61 -2.38
N ASN A 107 9.44 27.89 -1.94
CA ASN A 107 10.27 28.96 -2.45
C ASN A 107 11.50 28.36 -3.13
N LEU A 108 11.55 28.49 -4.46
CA LEU A 108 12.64 28.01 -5.32
C LEU A 108 13.17 29.15 -6.16
N PRO A 109 14.17 29.90 -5.64
CA PRO A 109 14.79 30.97 -6.40
C PRO A 109 15.58 30.40 -7.59
N PHE A 110 15.59 31.16 -8.70
CA PHE A 110 16.29 30.79 -9.95
C PHE A 110 15.87 29.40 -10.45
N ILE A 111 14.55 29.16 -10.50
CA ILE A 111 14.01 27.85 -10.90
C ILE A 111 14.21 27.57 -12.38
N THR A 112 14.11 28.63 -13.20
CA THR A 112 14.33 28.57 -14.64
C THR A 112 14.70 29.98 -15.17
N MET A 113 14.94 30.08 -16.47
CA MET A 113 15.14 31.35 -17.17
C MET A 113 14.04 31.54 -18.21
N ASP A 114 13.64 32.79 -18.45
CA ASP A 114 12.73 33.14 -19.54
C ASP A 114 13.44 33.16 -20.89
N GLY A 115 12.67 33.40 -21.96
CA GLY A 115 13.21 33.49 -23.35
C GLY A 115 14.22 34.63 -23.57
N ASN A 116 14.36 35.59 -22.65
CA ASN A 116 15.31 36.71 -22.69
C ASN A 116 16.52 36.45 -21.76
N GLY A 117 16.62 35.24 -21.15
CA GLY A 117 17.69 34.90 -20.22
C GLY A 117 17.54 35.53 -18.83
N GLN A 118 16.36 36.04 -18.49
CA GLN A 118 16.09 36.57 -17.15
C GLN A 118 15.69 35.44 -16.20
N PRO A 119 16.24 35.40 -14.97
CA PRO A 119 15.92 34.39 -13.99
C PRO A 119 14.47 34.51 -13.50
N GLN A 120 13.81 33.37 -13.39
CA GLN A 120 12.47 33.26 -12.85
C GLN A 120 12.53 32.53 -11.51
N HIS A 121 11.63 32.90 -10.61
CA HIS A 121 11.55 32.35 -9.24
C HIS A 121 10.17 31.76 -9.02
N LEU A 122 10.11 30.62 -8.34
CA LEU A 122 8.84 30.06 -7.88
C LEU A 122 8.70 30.37 -6.40
N ASP A 123 7.62 31.05 -6.03
CA ASP A 123 7.25 31.36 -4.64
C ASP A 123 5.74 31.17 -4.48
N LEU A 124 5.36 30.03 -3.88
CA LEU A 124 3.97 29.62 -3.73
C LEU A 124 3.69 29.25 -2.27
N THR A 125 2.55 29.68 -1.76
CA THR A 125 2.06 29.21 -0.45
C THR A 125 0.98 28.18 -0.65
N LEU A 126 1.22 26.97 -0.14
CA LEU A 126 0.28 25.85 -0.14
C LEU A 126 -0.38 25.76 1.22
N SER A 127 -1.71 25.88 1.28
CA SER A 127 -2.47 25.61 2.51
C SER A 127 -2.81 24.13 2.64
N ARG A 128 -2.96 23.63 3.87
CA ARG A 128 -3.44 22.26 4.13
C ARG A 128 -4.80 22.02 3.46
N ALA A 129 -5.73 22.95 3.53
CA ALA A 129 -7.02 22.80 2.87
C ALA A 129 -6.90 22.59 1.35
N LYS A 130 -5.99 23.35 0.69
CA LYS A 130 -5.72 23.16 -0.72
C LYS A 130 -5.04 21.82 -1.01
N PHE A 131 -4.11 21.38 -0.16
CA PHE A 131 -3.49 20.06 -0.24
C PHE A 131 -4.51 18.94 -0.08
N ASP A 132 -5.41 19.04 0.90
CA ASP A 132 -6.48 18.07 1.12
C ASP A 132 -7.41 17.97 -0.11
N ASP A 133 -7.78 19.11 -0.71
CA ASP A 133 -8.56 19.13 -1.95
C ASP A 133 -7.84 18.45 -3.12
N LEU A 134 -6.54 18.73 -3.29
CA LEU A 134 -5.73 18.15 -4.36
C LEU A 134 -5.57 16.64 -4.23
N THR A 135 -5.59 16.11 -3.01
CA THR A 135 -5.28 14.70 -2.70
C THR A 135 -6.48 13.88 -2.24
N ALA A 136 -7.68 14.45 -2.24
CA ALA A 136 -8.90 13.76 -1.79
C ALA A 136 -9.15 12.42 -2.52
N ASP A 137 -8.86 12.36 -3.81
CA ASP A 137 -8.98 11.14 -4.62
C ASP A 137 -7.97 10.05 -4.19
N LEU A 138 -6.77 10.44 -3.73
CA LEU A 138 -5.76 9.50 -3.24
C LEU A 138 -6.17 8.93 -1.89
N VAL A 139 -6.71 9.76 -0.99
CA VAL A 139 -7.25 9.30 0.29
C VAL A 139 -8.38 8.29 0.06
N GLU A 140 -9.33 8.59 -0.85
CA GLU A 140 -10.43 7.64 -1.15
C GLU A 140 -9.91 6.34 -1.77
N LYS A 141 -8.85 6.38 -2.58
CA LYS A 141 -8.20 5.17 -3.11
C LYS A 141 -7.65 4.24 -2.03
N THR A 142 -7.30 4.74 -0.84
CA THR A 142 -6.90 3.89 0.29
C THR A 142 -8.13 3.26 0.97
N MET A 143 -9.27 3.92 0.93
CA MET A 143 -10.50 3.43 1.58
C MET A 143 -11.14 2.25 0.84
N VAL A 144 -10.94 2.13 -0.47
CA VAL A 144 -11.49 1.02 -1.27
C VAL A 144 -10.88 -0.33 -0.83
N PRO A 145 -9.54 -0.53 -0.83
CA PRO A 145 -8.94 -1.76 -0.31
C PRO A 145 -9.22 -1.99 1.18
N SER A 146 -9.35 -0.92 1.97
CA SER A 146 -9.65 -1.03 3.40
C SER A 146 -11.04 -1.62 3.65
N ARG A 147 -12.05 -1.17 2.91
CA ARG A 147 -13.39 -1.77 2.94
C ARG A 147 -13.40 -3.20 2.41
N GLN A 148 -12.57 -3.49 1.39
CA GLN A 148 -12.45 -4.84 0.85
C GLN A 148 -11.86 -5.81 1.87
N ALA A 149 -10.80 -5.42 2.58
CA ALA A 149 -10.20 -6.25 3.63
C ALA A 149 -11.21 -6.56 4.76
N LEU A 150 -11.98 -5.57 5.21
CA LEU A 150 -13.06 -5.76 6.19
C LEU A 150 -14.10 -6.77 5.69
N SER A 151 -14.54 -6.63 4.44
CA SER A 151 -15.50 -7.55 3.82
C SER A 151 -14.95 -8.97 3.70
N ASP A 152 -13.68 -9.12 3.30
CA ASP A 152 -13.04 -10.43 3.14
C ASP A 152 -12.87 -11.16 4.48
N ALA A 153 -12.61 -10.41 5.56
CA ALA A 153 -12.56 -10.95 6.91
C ALA A 153 -13.96 -11.19 7.54
N GLY A 154 -15.04 -10.82 6.85
CA GLY A 154 -16.40 -10.90 7.40
C GLY A 154 -16.62 -9.98 8.60
N MET A 155 -15.87 -8.86 8.68
CA MET A 155 -15.86 -7.95 9.81
C MET A 155 -16.48 -6.60 9.49
N GLY A 156 -17.15 -6.01 10.47
CA GLY A 156 -17.58 -4.61 10.45
C GLY A 156 -16.57 -3.70 11.16
N ALA A 157 -16.73 -2.38 10.97
CA ALA A 157 -15.90 -1.38 11.65
C ALA A 157 -15.91 -1.51 13.18
N GLY A 158 -17.05 -1.95 13.75
CA GLY A 158 -17.22 -2.16 15.20
C GLY A 158 -16.41 -3.29 15.78
N ASP A 159 -16.00 -4.27 14.96
CA ASP A 159 -15.24 -5.44 15.37
C ASP A 159 -13.74 -5.15 15.54
N ILE A 160 -13.28 -3.98 15.07
CA ILE A 160 -11.90 -3.55 15.24
C ILE A 160 -11.69 -3.01 16.65
N ASP A 161 -10.72 -3.56 17.36
CA ASP A 161 -10.34 -3.06 18.68
C ASP A 161 -9.34 -1.91 18.58
N LYS A 162 -8.38 -2.03 17.67
CA LYS A 162 -7.29 -1.05 17.49
C LYS A 162 -6.91 -0.85 16.03
N VAL A 163 -6.38 0.35 15.75
CA VAL A 163 -5.86 0.74 14.45
C VAL A 163 -4.40 1.15 14.61
N ILE A 164 -3.53 0.52 13.85
CA ILE A 164 -2.10 0.83 13.78
C ILE A 164 -1.80 1.50 12.45
N LEU A 165 -1.18 2.66 12.49
CA LEU A 165 -0.73 3.39 11.30
C LEU A 165 0.76 3.14 11.08
N VAL A 166 1.11 2.80 9.84
CA VAL A 166 2.47 2.48 9.39
C VAL A 166 2.78 3.29 8.14
N GLY A 167 4.05 3.66 7.98
CA GLY A 167 4.52 4.46 6.86
C GLY A 167 4.34 5.97 7.07
N GLY A 168 5.29 6.75 6.55
CA GLY A 168 5.35 8.20 6.78
C GLY A 168 4.13 8.96 6.27
N SER A 169 3.49 8.47 5.19
CA SER A 169 2.30 9.11 4.60
C SER A 169 1.04 9.01 5.46
N THR A 170 1.01 8.12 6.47
CA THR A 170 -0.06 8.07 7.47
C THR A 170 -0.05 9.26 8.45
N ARG A 171 0.98 10.08 8.42
CA ARG A 171 1.04 11.33 9.19
C ARG A 171 0.14 12.42 8.62
N ILE A 172 -0.32 12.28 7.37
CA ILE A 172 -1.23 13.22 6.70
C ILE A 172 -2.58 13.24 7.46
N PRO A 173 -3.02 14.41 7.96
CA PRO A 173 -4.25 14.50 8.77
C PRO A 173 -5.49 13.95 8.08
N ALA A 174 -5.68 14.25 6.79
CA ALA A 174 -6.81 13.75 6.01
C ALA A 174 -6.84 12.21 5.92
N VAL A 175 -5.68 11.55 5.90
CA VAL A 175 -5.58 10.08 5.95
C VAL A 175 -6.01 9.56 7.33
N GLN A 176 -5.53 10.17 8.42
CA GLN A 176 -5.92 9.79 9.78
C GLN A 176 -7.42 9.95 10.01
N ASP A 177 -7.98 11.06 9.56
CA ASP A 177 -9.42 11.34 9.67
C ASP A 177 -10.25 10.33 8.85
N ALA A 178 -9.80 9.95 7.67
CA ALA A 178 -10.48 8.94 6.85
C ALA A 178 -10.47 7.56 7.53
N VAL A 179 -9.34 7.14 8.09
CA VAL A 179 -9.22 5.87 8.84
C VAL A 179 -10.10 5.89 10.10
N LYS A 180 -10.08 6.99 10.85
CA LYS A 180 -10.95 7.17 12.02
C LYS A 180 -12.43 7.14 11.63
N LYS A 181 -12.80 7.77 10.52
CA LYS A 181 -14.18 7.74 10.01
C LYS A 181 -14.60 6.35 9.57
N LEU A 182 -13.69 5.57 8.96
CA LEU A 182 -13.94 4.20 8.54
C LEU A 182 -14.16 3.26 9.73
N THR A 183 -13.30 3.36 10.75
CA THR A 183 -13.24 2.39 11.86
C THR A 183 -13.98 2.83 13.13
N GLY A 184 -14.27 4.13 13.25
CA GLY A 184 -14.79 4.72 14.48
C GLY A 184 -13.76 4.77 15.62
N LYS A 185 -12.50 4.41 15.38
CA LYS A 185 -11.42 4.33 16.37
C LYS A 185 -10.35 5.38 16.13
N GLU A 186 -9.80 5.92 17.21
CA GLU A 186 -8.57 6.71 17.11
C GLU A 186 -7.38 5.79 16.79
N PRO A 187 -6.55 6.15 15.80
CA PRO A 187 -5.33 5.43 15.55
C PRO A 187 -4.41 5.42 16.76
N PHE A 188 -3.78 4.27 17.01
CA PHE A 188 -2.84 4.12 18.11
C PHE A 188 -1.56 4.93 17.86
N LYS A 189 -1.15 5.75 18.82
CA LYS A 189 0.00 6.69 18.71
C LYS A 189 1.24 6.24 19.48
N GLY A 190 1.23 5.02 20.02
CA GLY A 190 2.32 4.54 20.89
C GLY A 190 3.51 3.94 20.15
N ILE A 191 3.46 3.83 18.82
CA ILE A 191 4.54 3.31 17.97
C ILE A 191 4.91 4.36 16.93
N ASN A 192 6.21 4.50 16.67
CA ASN A 192 6.68 5.33 15.56
C ASN A 192 6.39 4.63 14.23
N PRO A 193 5.57 5.19 13.34
CA PRO A 193 5.20 4.56 12.07
C PRO A 193 6.39 4.36 11.11
N ASP A 194 7.51 5.05 11.33
CA ASP A 194 8.72 4.92 10.51
C ASP A 194 9.64 3.79 10.98
N GLU A 195 9.49 3.30 12.22
CA GLU A 195 10.39 2.33 12.85
C GLU A 195 9.71 0.98 13.16
N CYS A 196 8.38 0.94 13.24
CA CYS A 196 7.66 -0.24 13.71
C CYS A 196 7.92 -1.49 12.85
N VAL A 197 8.09 -1.34 11.54
CA VAL A 197 8.43 -2.46 10.64
C VAL A 197 9.81 -3.03 10.95
N ALA A 198 10.82 -2.17 11.14
CA ALA A 198 12.17 -2.59 11.47
C ALA A 198 12.24 -3.32 12.83
N ILE A 199 11.51 -2.80 13.82
CA ILE A 199 11.39 -3.43 15.15
C ILE A 199 10.73 -4.81 15.03
N GLY A 200 9.59 -4.90 14.32
CA GLY A 200 8.89 -6.17 14.11
C GLY A 200 9.70 -7.19 13.32
N ALA A 201 10.47 -6.73 12.32
CA ALA A 201 11.37 -7.60 11.57
C ALA A 201 12.48 -8.16 12.45
N ALA A 202 13.04 -7.35 13.38
CA ALA A 202 14.03 -7.82 14.36
C ALA A 202 13.43 -8.86 15.31
N ILE A 203 12.18 -8.65 15.77
CA ILE A 203 11.45 -9.61 16.60
C ILE A 203 11.26 -10.93 15.84
N GLN A 204 10.80 -10.88 14.57
CA GLN A 204 10.66 -12.06 13.74
C GLN A 204 11.98 -12.78 13.52
N GLY A 205 13.08 -12.05 13.38
CA GLY A 205 14.43 -12.61 13.36
C GLY A 205 14.73 -13.41 14.65
N GLY A 206 14.39 -12.85 15.82
CA GLY A 206 14.52 -13.53 17.11
C GLY A 206 13.67 -14.81 17.22
N VAL A 207 12.46 -14.80 16.64
CA VAL A 207 11.60 -16.00 16.55
C VAL A 207 12.27 -17.08 15.69
N LEU A 208 12.80 -16.71 14.52
CA LEU A 208 13.44 -17.65 13.60
C LEU A 208 14.70 -18.32 14.16
N VAL A 209 15.47 -17.60 14.97
CA VAL A 209 16.67 -18.17 15.62
C VAL A 209 16.36 -18.82 16.98
N GLY A 210 15.10 -18.80 17.41
CA GLY A 210 14.64 -19.46 18.64
C GLY A 210 14.93 -18.69 19.94
N GLU A 211 15.27 -17.42 19.87
CA GLU A 211 15.46 -16.52 21.02
C GLU A 211 14.10 -16.04 21.57
N VAL A 212 13.13 -15.80 20.69
CA VAL A 212 11.73 -15.49 21.04
C VAL A 212 10.89 -16.74 20.79
N LYS A 213 10.23 -17.28 21.84
CA LYS A 213 9.57 -18.61 21.77
C LYS A 213 8.06 -18.57 21.82
N ASP A 214 7.48 -17.50 22.34
CA ASP A 214 6.05 -17.44 22.65
C ASP A 214 5.27 -16.62 21.62
N VAL A 215 5.75 -16.61 20.38
CA VAL A 215 5.13 -15.88 19.26
C VAL A 215 5.02 -16.77 18.04
N VAL A 216 3.82 -16.84 17.48
CA VAL A 216 3.50 -17.53 16.23
C VAL A 216 2.82 -16.55 15.28
N LEU A 217 3.37 -16.42 14.07
CA LEU A 217 2.77 -15.63 13.00
C LEU A 217 2.14 -16.55 11.95
N LEU A 218 0.85 -16.36 11.68
CA LEU A 218 0.11 -17.02 10.62
C LEU A 218 -0.24 -15.95 9.56
N ASP A 219 0.36 -16.06 8.39
CA ASP A 219 0.13 -15.12 7.29
C ASP A 219 -0.75 -15.72 6.20
N VAL A 220 -1.18 -14.94 5.22
CA VAL A 220 -2.08 -15.34 4.13
C VAL A 220 -1.52 -14.98 2.76
N THR A 221 -2.04 -15.64 1.72
CA THR A 221 -1.77 -15.24 0.34
C THR A 221 -2.56 -13.95 0.03
N PRO A 222 -1.92 -12.88 -0.48
CA PRO A 222 -2.63 -11.62 -0.77
C PRO A 222 -3.52 -11.71 -2.02
N LEU A 223 -3.19 -12.62 -2.96
CA LEU A 223 -3.89 -12.82 -4.22
C LEU A 223 -4.06 -14.31 -4.49
N SER A 224 -5.14 -14.66 -5.21
CA SER A 224 -5.39 -16.04 -5.64
C SER A 224 -4.30 -16.52 -6.60
N LEU A 225 -3.96 -17.79 -6.47
CA LEU A 225 -3.07 -18.52 -7.38
C LEU A 225 -3.89 -19.54 -8.19
N GLY A 226 -3.63 -19.61 -9.46
CA GLY A 226 -4.34 -20.52 -10.35
C GLY A 226 -3.60 -20.79 -11.64
N ILE A 227 -4.29 -21.45 -12.57
CA ILE A 227 -3.78 -21.77 -13.89
C ILE A 227 -4.76 -21.32 -14.97
N GLU A 228 -4.25 -21.09 -16.17
CA GLU A 228 -5.05 -20.89 -17.36
C GLU A 228 -5.71 -22.22 -17.77
N THR A 229 -7.02 -22.18 -18.00
CA THR A 229 -7.80 -23.31 -18.50
C THR A 229 -8.45 -22.98 -19.83
N LEU A 230 -9.20 -23.94 -20.40
CA LEU A 230 -9.84 -23.82 -21.70
C LEU A 230 -10.65 -22.50 -21.81
N GLY A 231 -10.44 -21.79 -22.93
CA GLY A 231 -11.08 -20.49 -23.14
C GLY A 231 -10.29 -19.29 -22.60
N GLY A 232 -9.06 -19.51 -22.08
CA GLY A 232 -8.23 -18.44 -21.52
C GLY A 232 -8.71 -17.95 -20.15
N VAL A 233 -9.47 -18.76 -19.43
CA VAL A 233 -10.01 -18.46 -18.11
C VAL A 233 -8.99 -18.80 -17.03
N MET A 234 -8.88 -17.94 -15.99
CA MET A 234 -8.13 -18.26 -14.80
C MET A 234 -8.95 -19.14 -13.87
N THR A 235 -8.49 -20.38 -13.66
CA THR A 235 -9.06 -21.26 -12.64
C THR A 235 -8.22 -21.17 -11.38
N LYS A 236 -8.81 -20.67 -10.31
CA LYS A 236 -8.16 -20.51 -9.02
C LYS A 236 -8.00 -21.87 -8.33
N ILE A 237 -6.81 -22.13 -7.79
CA ILE A 237 -6.49 -23.34 -7.00
C ILE A 237 -6.27 -22.98 -5.53
N VAL A 238 -5.64 -21.84 -5.27
CA VAL A 238 -5.50 -21.26 -3.94
C VAL A 238 -6.20 -19.90 -3.97
N GLU A 239 -7.24 -19.74 -3.19
CA GLU A 239 -7.96 -18.47 -3.05
C GLU A 239 -7.13 -17.46 -2.26
N ARG A 240 -7.31 -16.17 -2.55
CA ARG A 240 -6.71 -15.09 -1.73
C ARG A 240 -7.15 -15.23 -0.27
N ASN A 241 -6.34 -14.70 0.62
CA ASN A 241 -6.52 -14.79 2.08
C ASN A 241 -6.54 -16.23 2.61
N THR A 242 -5.96 -17.18 1.88
CA THR A 242 -5.70 -18.54 2.41
C THR A 242 -4.44 -18.49 3.29
N THR A 243 -4.56 -18.98 4.52
CA THR A 243 -3.44 -19.09 5.48
C THR A 243 -2.30 -19.93 4.90
N ILE A 244 -1.08 -19.48 5.08
CA ILE A 244 0.14 -20.15 4.61
C ILE A 244 0.93 -20.71 5.82
N PRO A 245 1.65 -21.87 5.65
CA PRO A 245 1.85 -22.62 4.39
C PRO A 245 0.62 -23.40 3.95
N VAL A 246 0.37 -23.49 2.66
CA VAL A 246 -0.76 -24.21 2.07
C VAL A 246 -0.34 -25.03 0.85
N SER A 247 -0.96 -26.21 0.70
CA SER A 247 -0.86 -27.03 -0.51
C SER A 247 -2.27 -27.38 -0.99
N ARG A 248 -2.53 -27.20 -2.28
CA ARG A 248 -3.82 -27.51 -2.92
C ARG A 248 -3.57 -28.25 -4.22
N SER A 249 -4.44 -29.18 -4.54
CA SER A 249 -4.46 -29.90 -5.80
C SER A 249 -5.85 -29.92 -6.40
N GLN A 250 -5.91 -29.90 -7.73
CA GLN A 250 -7.15 -30.03 -8.48
C GLN A 250 -6.92 -30.94 -9.69
N VAL A 251 -7.88 -31.77 -9.99
CA VAL A 251 -7.83 -32.67 -11.15
C VAL A 251 -8.38 -31.92 -12.37
N PHE A 252 -7.64 -32.00 -13.47
CA PHE A 252 -8.03 -31.48 -14.76
C PHE A 252 -8.02 -32.61 -15.79
N THR A 253 -8.77 -32.44 -16.86
CA THR A 253 -8.80 -33.37 -18.00
C THR A 253 -8.10 -32.76 -19.19
N THR A 254 -7.65 -33.60 -20.12
CA THR A 254 -7.15 -33.16 -21.43
C THR A 254 -8.28 -32.57 -22.26
N ALA A 255 -7.94 -31.61 -23.15
CA ALA A 255 -8.91 -30.97 -24.03
C ALA A 255 -9.28 -31.83 -25.25
N ALA A 256 -8.47 -32.84 -25.59
CA ALA A 256 -8.68 -33.73 -26.74
C ALA A 256 -8.22 -35.15 -26.42
N ASP A 257 -8.80 -36.13 -27.14
CA ASP A 257 -8.37 -37.54 -27.07
C ASP A 257 -6.92 -37.67 -27.56
N ASN A 258 -6.15 -38.57 -26.90
CA ASN A 258 -4.75 -38.84 -27.19
C ASN A 258 -3.82 -37.61 -27.08
N GLN A 259 -4.18 -36.65 -26.27
CA GLN A 259 -3.28 -35.53 -25.94
C GLN A 259 -2.14 -36.04 -25.06
N THR A 260 -0.91 -35.84 -25.51
CA THR A 260 0.32 -36.33 -24.85
C THR A 260 1.04 -35.27 -24.05
N SER A 261 0.60 -34.00 -24.12
CA SER A 261 1.21 -32.91 -23.38
C SER A 261 0.20 -31.79 -23.14
N THR A 262 0.44 -31.01 -22.11
CA THR A 262 -0.30 -29.76 -21.84
C THR A 262 0.62 -28.69 -21.29
N ASP A 263 0.39 -27.45 -21.69
CA ASP A 263 1.10 -26.30 -21.11
C ASP A 263 0.35 -25.79 -19.88
N ILE A 264 1.07 -25.70 -18.79
CA ILE A 264 0.57 -25.15 -17.53
C ILE A 264 1.04 -23.70 -17.42
N HIS A 265 0.10 -22.78 -17.48
CA HIS A 265 0.32 -21.35 -17.31
C HIS A 265 -0.10 -20.93 -15.90
N VAL A 266 0.86 -20.68 -15.02
CA VAL A 266 0.62 -20.31 -13.62
C VAL A 266 0.40 -18.82 -13.50
N LEU A 267 -0.67 -18.46 -12.80
CA LEU A 267 -1.20 -17.10 -12.72
C LEU A 267 -1.41 -16.68 -11.25
N GLN A 268 -1.30 -15.38 -11.03
CA GLN A 268 -1.68 -14.73 -9.78
C GLN A 268 -2.59 -13.54 -10.06
N GLY A 269 -3.71 -13.44 -9.33
CA GLY A 269 -4.65 -12.33 -9.42
C GLY A 269 -6.10 -12.73 -9.27
N GLU A 270 -7.01 -11.76 -9.46
CA GLU A 270 -8.44 -11.92 -9.24
C GLU A 270 -9.28 -11.75 -10.50
N ARG A 271 -8.64 -11.53 -11.66
CA ARG A 271 -9.35 -11.31 -12.92
C ARG A 271 -9.80 -12.64 -13.50
N GLU A 272 -10.94 -12.61 -14.21
CA GLU A 272 -11.55 -13.79 -14.82
C GLU A 272 -10.68 -14.40 -15.93
N PHE A 273 -10.02 -13.55 -16.75
CA PHE A 273 -9.22 -14.02 -17.86
C PHE A 273 -7.73 -14.07 -17.53
N ALA A 274 -7.05 -15.11 -18.00
CA ALA A 274 -5.61 -15.35 -17.79
C ALA A 274 -4.75 -14.15 -18.21
N ARG A 275 -5.06 -13.53 -19.34
CA ARG A 275 -4.34 -12.36 -19.90
C ARG A 275 -4.34 -11.13 -19.01
N ASP A 276 -5.34 -11.02 -18.12
CA ASP A 276 -5.54 -9.86 -17.24
C ASP A 276 -4.92 -10.08 -15.84
N ASN A 277 -4.32 -11.26 -15.62
CA ASN A 277 -3.64 -11.64 -14.39
C ASN A 277 -2.12 -11.67 -14.57
N LYS A 278 -1.40 -11.70 -13.45
CA LYS A 278 0.06 -11.77 -13.44
C LYS A 278 0.52 -13.19 -13.78
N THR A 279 1.29 -13.34 -14.87
CA THR A 279 2.00 -14.59 -15.15
C THR A 279 3.12 -14.79 -14.14
N LEU A 280 3.13 -15.92 -13.45
CA LEU A 280 4.22 -16.36 -12.59
C LEU A 280 5.20 -17.27 -13.33
N GLY A 281 4.69 -18.12 -14.24
CA GLY A 281 5.51 -19.00 -15.04
C GLY A 281 4.70 -19.85 -15.99
N ARG A 282 5.42 -20.55 -16.90
CA ARG A 282 4.85 -21.54 -17.80
C ARG A 282 5.76 -22.77 -17.83
N PHE A 283 5.18 -23.95 -17.86
CA PHE A 283 5.89 -25.19 -18.05
C PHE A 283 4.99 -26.21 -18.77
N SER A 284 5.60 -27.15 -19.45
CA SER A 284 4.87 -28.19 -20.17
C SER A 284 4.89 -29.50 -19.37
N LEU A 285 3.73 -30.08 -19.17
CA LEU A 285 3.57 -31.43 -18.66
C LEU A 285 3.50 -32.37 -19.85
N MET A 286 4.42 -33.34 -19.91
CA MET A 286 4.55 -34.30 -21.03
C MET A 286 4.26 -35.71 -20.56
N ASP A 287 4.01 -36.60 -21.50
CA ASP A 287 3.75 -38.03 -21.28
C ASP A 287 2.51 -38.29 -20.39
N ILE A 288 1.45 -37.53 -20.67
CA ILE A 288 0.15 -37.65 -19.98
C ILE A 288 -0.83 -38.54 -20.77
#